data_f887459f195bead43de76332449f4d8c
#
_entry.id   f887459f195bead43de76332449f4d8c
#
_cell.length_a   1.000
_cell.length_b   1.000
_cell.length_c   1.000
_cell.angle_alpha   90.00
_cell.angle_beta   90.00
_cell.angle_gamma   90.00
#
_symmetry.space_group_name_H-M   'P 1'
#
loop_
_entity.id
_entity.type
_entity.pdbx_description
1 polymer ?
#
loop_
_entity_poly.entity_id
_entity_poly.type
_entity_poly.pdbx_seq_one_letter_code
_entity_poly.pdbx_strand_id
1 'polypeptide(L)'
;QVLDCPGREGNYLESSGSCLMTAAILKAAANHQLPDWMLAAAQESFRAIQRHFVGQMRDGTLFLAKTCYGAGLGGKTDAYRDGSYDYYISETVGSYDIKGTGAYIQAACAYEGSEPHA
;
A
#
# COMPACT_ATOMS: atom_id res chain seq x y z
N GLN A 1 7.01 3.60 -2.04
CA GLN A 1 7.14 5.05 -1.80
C GLN A 1 8.15 5.33 -0.69
N VAL A 2 9.05 6.28 -0.92
CA VAL A 2 9.97 6.78 0.12
C VAL A 2 9.26 7.92 0.85
N LEU A 3 9.00 7.74 2.14
CA LEU A 3 8.05 8.59 2.88
C LEU A 3 8.63 9.96 3.27
N ASP A 4 9.92 10.04 3.51
CA ASP A 4 10.61 11.27 3.91
C ASP A 4 10.95 12.20 2.72
N CYS A 5 10.73 11.73 1.50
CA CYS A 5 11.00 12.47 0.25
C CYS A 5 9.83 12.39 -0.73
N PRO A 6 8.59 12.74 -0.36
CA PRO A 6 7.40 12.47 -1.17
C PRO A 6 7.41 13.18 -2.53
N GLY A 7 8.07 14.32 -2.65
CA GLY A 7 8.17 15.09 -3.89
C GLY A 7 9.44 14.86 -4.71
N ARG A 8 10.31 13.93 -4.28
CA ARG A 8 11.56 13.66 -5.00
C ARG A 8 11.28 13.00 -6.35
N GLU A 9 12.02 13.42 -7.40
CA GLU A 9 11.90 12.85 -8.74
C GLU A 9 12.06 11.32 -8.73
N GLY A 10 11.19 10.62 -9.46
CA GLY A 10 11.15 9.18 -9.54
C GLY A 10 10.41 8.49 -8.38
N ASN A 11 10.09 9.19 -7.28
CA ASN A 11 9.29 8.61 -6.22
C ASN A 11 7.86 8.34 -6.70
N TYR A 12 7.26 7.27 -6.22
CA TYR A 12 5.95 6.82 -6.67
C TYR A 12 5.06 6.38 -5.50
N LEU A 13 3.74 6.39 -5.73
CA LEU A 13 2.77 5.80 -4.80
C LEU A 13 2.80 4.28 -4.96
N GLU A 14 3.00 3.57 -3.85
CA GLU A 14 3.12 2.12 -3.83
C GLU A 14 1.92 1.51 -3.08
N SER A 15 1.27 0.52 -3.67
CA SER A 15 -0.01 0.02 -3.18
C SER A 15 0.10 -0.90 -1.97
N SER A 16 1.03 -1.84 -1.95
CA SER A 16 1.09 -2.86 -0.89
C SER A 16 1.44 -2.26 0.47
N GLY A 17 2.44 -1.39 0.52
CA GLY A 17 2.80 -0.66 1.73
C GLY A 17 1.68 0.26 2.21
N SER A 18 1.04 0.97 1.28
CA SER A 18 -0.14 1.80 1.60
C SER A 18 -1.26 0.99 2.23
N CYS A 19 -1.56 -0.19 1.68
CA CYS A 19 -2.58 -1.09 2.22
C CYS A 19 -2.21 -1.59 3.63
N LEU A 20 -0.99 -2.07 3.83
CA LEU A 20 -0.55 -2.60 5.13
C LEU A 20 -0.56 -1.54 6.23
N MET A 21 -0.06 -0.33 5.94
CA MET A 21 -0.07 0.78 6.89
C MET A 21 -1.51 1.19 7.23
N THR A 22 -2.37 1.31 6.24
CA THR A 22 -3.79 1.65 6.44
C THR A 22 -4.50 0.58 7.27
N ALA A 23 -4.31 -0.71 6.97
CA ALA A 23 -4.87 -1.80 7.74
C ALA A 23 -4.42 -1.79 9.20
N ALA A 24 -3.14 -1.52 9.46
CA ALA A 24 -2.60 -1.43 10.81
C ALA A 24 -3.23 -0.29 11.62
N ILE A 25 -3.37 0.90 11.01
CA ILE A 25 -3.98 2.07 11.66
C ILE A 25 -5.46 1.82 11.93
N LEU A 26 -6.21 1.28 10.95
CA LEU A 26 -7.63 0.94 11.12
C LEU A 26 -7.85 -0.02 12.29
N LYS A 27 -7.05 -1.08 12.36
CA LYS A 27 -7.15 -2.06 13.45
C LYS A 27 -6.80 -1.46 14.81
N ALA A 28 -5.73 -0.68 14.89
CA ALA A 28 -5.31 -0.05 16.15
C ALA A 28 -6.31 1.01 16.62
N ALA A 29 -6.87 1.82 15.70
CA ALA A 29 -7.88 2.81 16.04
C ALA A 29 -9.20 2.16 16.48
N ALA A 30 -9.65 1.09 15.81
CA ALA A 30 -10.84 0.34 16.19
C ALA A 30 -10.71 -0.30 17.59
N ASN A 31 -9.51 -0.60 18.03
CA ASN A 31 -9.22 -1.09 19.39
C ASN A 31 -8.90 0.03 20.41
N HIS A 32 -9.20 1.28 20.09
CA HIS A 32 -8.94 2.45 20.95
C HIS A 32 -7.46 2.61 21.37
N GLN A 33 -6.53 2.12 20.54
CA GLN A 33 -5.09 2.25 20.76
C GLN A 33 -4.51 3.52 20.13
N LEU A 34 -5.30 4.22 19.33
CA LEU A 34 -4.93 5.47 18.64
C LEU A 34 -6.03 6.53 18.83
N PRO A 35 -5.68 7.82 18.71
CA PRO A 35 -6.66 8.91 18.74
C PRO A 35 -7.74 8.77 17.66
N ASP A 36 -8.96 9.18 17.96
CA ASP A 36 -10.14 9.03 17.06
C ASP A 36 -9.95 9.65 15.67
N TRP A 37 -9.22 10.77 15.58
CA TRP A 37 -8.95 11.39 14.28
C TRP A 37 -8.15 10.48 13.32
N MET A 38 -7.35 9.54 13.85
CA MET A 38 -6.60 8.59 13.03
C MET A 38 -7.51 7.56 12.37
N LEU A 39 -8.64 7.23 12.98
CA LEU A 39 -9.64 6.36 12.35
C LEU A 39 -10.17 7.01 11.07
N ALA A 40 -10.64 8.25 11.15
CA ALA A 40 -11.16 8.97 10.00
C ALA A 40 -10.10 9.14 8.88
N ALA A 41 -8.86 9.46 9.27
CA ALA A 41 -7.75 9.56 8.33
C ALA A 41 -7.43 8.23 7.63
N ALA A 42 -7.46 7.11 8.36
CA ALA A 42 -7.22 5.79 7.80
C ALA A 42 -8.36 5.33 6.89
N GLN A 43 -9.62 5.63 7.23
CA GLN A 43 -10.76 5.37 6.35
C GLN A 43 -10.65 6.16 5.03
N GLU A 44 -10.28 7.44 5.08
CA GLU A 44 -10.04 8.20 3.85
C GLU A 44 -8.84 7.69 3.06
N SER A 45 -7.78 7.22 3.75
CA SER A 45 -6.64 6.56 3.11
C SER A 45 -7.07 5.30 2.36
N PHE A 46 -7.97 4.49 2.91
CA PHE A 46 -8.48 3.32 2.21
C PHE A 46 -9.29 3.70 0.96
N ARG A 47 -10.14 4.70 1.04
CA ARG A 47 -10.88 5.22 -0.14
C ARG A 47 -9.92 5.76 -1.21
N ALA A 48 -8.83 6.41 -0.80
CA ALA A 48 -7.78 6.86 -1.73
C ALA A 48 -7.06 5.67 -2.38
N ILE A 49 -6.76 4.60 -1.63
CA ILE A 49 -6.20 3.34 -2.17
C ILE A 49 -7.11 2.79 -3.26
N GLN A 50 -8.42 2.73 -3.02
CA GLN A 50 -9.39 2.25 -4.03
C GLN A 50 -9.33 3.11 -5.29
N ARG A 51 -9.34 4.43 -5.17
CA ARG A 51 -9.31 5.34 -6.32
C ARG A 51 -8.01 5.28 -7.11
N HIS A 52 -6.87 5.07 -6.45
CA HIS A 52 -5.56 5.19 -7.09
C HIS A 52 -4.95 3.87 -7.56
N PHE A 53 -5.35 2.76 -6.95
CA PHE A 53 -4.68 1.48 -7.18
C PHE A 53 -5.60 0.37 -7.69
N VAL A 54 -6.91 0.47 -7.48
CA VAL A 54 -7.84 -0.56 -7.97
C VAL A 54 -8.27 -0.22 -9.39
N GLY A 55 -7.99 -1.14 -10.31
CA GLY A 55 -8.47 -1.09 -11.68
C GLY A 55 -9.52 -2.16 -11.95
N GLN A 56 -10.24 -2.02 -13.06
CA GLN A 56 -11.22 -2.99 -13.53
C GLN A 56 -10.97 -3.33 -14.97
N MET A 57 -10.97 -4.62 -15.26
CA MET A 57 -10.89 -5.14 -16.63
C MET A 57 -12.25 -5.06 -17.33
N ARG A 58 -12.26 -5.27 -18.64
CA ARG A 58 -13.49 -5.23 -19.44
C ARG A 58 -14.53 -6.29 -19.04
N ASP A 59 -14.07 -7.42 -18.51
CA ASP A 59 -14.92 -8.51 -18.00
C ASP A 59 -15.43 -8.28 -16.57
N GLY A 60 -15.09 -7.14 -15.96
CA GLY A 60 -15.47 -6.80 -14.59
C GLY A 60 -14.47 -7.24 -13.52
N THR A 61 -13.45 -8.01 -13.85
CA THR A 61 -12.42 -8.46 -12.92
C THR A 61 -11.65 -7.26 -12.34
N LEU A 62 -11.53 -7.21 -11.03
CA LEU A 62 -10.74 -6.18 -10.33
C LEU A 62 -9.28 -6.61 -10.21
N PHE A 63 -8.38 -5.64 -10.24
CA PHE A 63 -6.96 -5.86 -9.99
C PHE A 63 -6.34 -4.72 -9.20
N LEU A 64 -5.27 -5.02 -8.47
CA LEU A 64 -4.45 -4.02 -7.81
C LEU A 64 -3.25 -3.67 -8.68
N ALA A 65 -3.02 -2.39 -8.87
CA ALA A 65 -1.89 -1.85 -9.61
C ALA A 65 -0.83 -1.24 -8.66
N LYS A 66 0.33 -0.91 -9.22
CA LYS A 66 1.41 -0.17 -8.55
C LYS A 66 1.98 -0.86 -7.30
N THR A 67 2.07 -2.18 -7.32
CA THR A 67 2.80 -2.95 -6.31
C THR A 67 4.27 -3.05 -6.69
N CYS A 68 5.17 -2.71 -5.77
CA CYS A 68 6.58 -3.03 -5.91
C CYS A 68 6.76 -4.55 -5.74
N TYR A 69 7.31 -5.23 -6.75
CA TYR A 69 7.41 -6.69 -6.74
C TYR A 69 8.39 -7.21 -5.71
N GLY A 70 9.38 -6.43 -5.35
CA GLY A 70 10.30 -6.77 -4.28
C GLY A 70 11.40 -5.74 -4.14
N ALA A 71 11.59 -5.28 -2.92
CA ALA A 71 12.72 -4.45 -2.54
C ALA A 71 13.46 -5.12 -1.37
N GLY A 72 14.73 -4.82 -1.20
CA GLY A 72 15.52 -5.42 -0.13
C GLY A 72 16.93 -4.83 -0.03
N LEU A 73 17.77 -5.44 0.77
CA LEU A 73 19.17 -5.07 0.95
C LEU A 73 20.10 -6.23 0.61
N GLY A 74 21.27 -5.90 0.07
CA GLY A 74 22.30 -6.87 -0.26
C GLY A 74 21.99 -7.68 -1.52
N GLY A 75 22.68 -8.81 -1.67
CA GLY A 75 22.61 -9.70 -2.82
C GLY A 75 23.98 -10.12 -3.29
N LYS A 76 24.04 -11.22 -4.07
CA LYS A 76 25.29 -11.80 -4.57
C LYS A 76 25.48 -11.62 -6.08
N THR A 77 24.59 -10.89 -6.74
CA THR A 77 24.57 -10.70 -8.19
C THR A 77 24.90 -9.26 -8.58
N ASP A 78 25.01 -9.00 -9.86
CA ASP A 78 25.29 -7.68 -10.44
C ASP A 78 24.24 -6.61 -10.07
N ALA A 79 23.07 -7.04 -9.56
CA ALA A 79 22.04 -6.19 -9.03
C ALA A 79 22.12 -6.09 -7.48
N TYR A 80 23.26 -5.61 -6.96
CA TYR A 80 23.40 -5.38 -5.53
C TYR A 80 22.44 -4.31 -5.04
N ARG A 81 21.63 -4.65 -4.03
CA ARG A 81 20.63 -3.80 -3.41
C ARG A 81 21.29 -2.98 -2.29
N ASP A 82 21.74 -1.80 -2.61
CA ASP A 82 22.52 -0.94 -1.70
C ASP A 82 21.66 -0.12 -0.72
N GLY A 83 20.33 -0.16 -0.87
CA GLY A 83 19.40 0.60 -0.05
C GLY A 83 19.31 2.09 -0.41
N SER A 84 19.97 2.52 -1.48
CA SER A 84 19.88 3.91 -1.95
C SER A 84 18.51 4.24 -2.51
N TYR A 85 18.23 5.54 -2.62
CA TYR A 85 17.02 6.02 -3.28
C TYR A 85 16.96 5.56 -4.74
N ASP A 86 18.05 5.69 -5.47
CA ASP A 86 18.14 5.33 -6.88
C ASP A 86 17.91 3.84 -7.10
N TYR A 87 18.43 3.00 -6.20
CA TYR A 87 18.11 1.58 -6.21
C TYR A 87 16.60 1.35 -6.01
N TYR A 88 15.99 1.95 -4.98
CA TYR A 88 14.59 1.69 -4.66
C TYR A 88 13.65 2.08 -5.80
N ILE A 89 13.85 3.24 -6.41
CA ILE A 89 13.01 3.69 -7.55
C ILE A 89 13.25 2.89 -8.84
N SER A 90 14.34 2.11 -8.91
CA SER A 90 14.63 1.22 -10.05
C SER A 90 13.93 -0.13 -9.97
N GLU A 91 13.37 -0.49 -8.82
CA GLU A 91 12.67 -1.76 -8.64
C GLU A 91 11.40 -1.83 -9.48
N THR A 92 11.07 -3.05 -9.92
CA THR A 92 9.90 -3.27 -10.77
C THR A 92 8.60 -3.03 -10.02
N VAL A 93 7.76 -2.19 -10.60
CA VAL A 93 6.41 -1.88 -10.12
C VAL A 93 5.40 -2.36 -11.14
N GLY A 94 4.37 -3.06 -10.69
CA GLY A 94 3.39 -3.63 -11.62
C GLY A 94 2.05 -3.93 -10.97
N SER A 95 1.25 -4.72 -11.69
CA SER A 95 -0.10 -5.13 -11.31
C SER A 95 -0.17 -6.64 -11.10
N TYR A 96 -1.25 -7.12 -10.49
CA TYR A 96 -1.54 -8.55 -10.26
C TYR A 96 -0.58 -9.26 -9.30
N ASP A 97 0.16 -8.54 -8.48
CA ASP A 97 1.03 -9.15 -7.47
C ASP A 97 0.19 -9.71 -6.31
N ILE A 98 0.42 -10.98 -5.96
CA ILE A 98 -0.35 -11.68 -4.91
C ILE A 98 -0.11 -11.04 -3.53
N LYS A 99 1.09 -10.55 -3.25
CA LYS A 99 1.40 -9.89 -1.96
C LYS A 99 0.62 -8.58 -1.84
N GLY A 100 0.57 -7.79 -2.92
CA GLY A 100 -0.22 -6.57 -2.98
C GLY A 100 -1.71 -6.86 -2.81
N THR A 101 -2.22 -7.87 -3.50
CA THR A 101 -3.63 -8.30 -3.38
C THR A 101 -3.96 -8.74 -1.97
N GLY A 102 -3.09 -9.52 -1.31
CA GLY A 102 -3.26 -9.92 0.09
C GLY A 102 -3.27 -8.74 1.05
N ALA A 103 -2.39 -7.75 0.84
CA ALA A 103 -2.36 -6.52 1.61
C ALA A 103 -3.65 -5.70 1.44
N TYR A 104 -4.18 -5.62 0.22
CA TYR A 104 -5.44 -4.94 -0.07
C TYR A 104 -6.63 -5.62 0.63
N ILE A 105 -6.71 -6.95 0.58
CA ILE A 105 -7.77 -7.70 1.27
C ILE A 105 -7.73 -7.42 2.78
N GLN A 106 -6.54 -7.40 3.39
CA GLN A 106 -6.42 -7.06 4.81
C GLN A 106 -6.90 -5.64 5.11
N ALA A 107 -6.59 -4.67 4.24
CA ALA A 107 -7.05 -3.29 4.41
C ALA A 107 -8.57 -3.18 4.24
N ALA A 108 -9.14 -3.89 3.27
CA ALA A 108 -10.58 -3.92 3.02
C ALA A 108 -11.35 -4.50 4.22
N CYS A 109 -10.91 -5.66 4.74
CA CYS A 109 -11.53 -6.25 5.94
C CYS A 109 -11.43 -5.33 7.17
N ALA A 110 -10.28 -4.66 7.36
CA ALA A 110 -10.11 -3.71 8.45
C ALA A 110 -11.00 -2.47 8.29
N TYR A 111 -11.19 -2.00 7.05
CA TYR A 111 -12.06 -0.89 6.74
C TYR A 111 -13.53 -1.24 7.00
N GLU A 112 -14.01 -2.36 6.50
CA GLU A 112 -15.37 -2.84 6.75
C GLU A 112 -15.66 -3.00 8.25
N GLY A 113 -14.72 -3.55 9.00
CA GLY A 113 -14.83 -3.69 10.46
C GLY A 113 -14.74 -2.36 11.23
N SER A 114 -14.34 -1.26 10.58
CA SER A 114 -14.25 0.08 11.17
C SER A 114 -15.47 0.96 10.88
N GLU A 115 -16.34 0.53 9.96
CA GLU A 115 -17.58 1.24 9.67
C GLU A 115 -18.63 0.93 10.76
N PRO A 116 -19.47 1.91 11.15
CA PRO A 116 -20.53 1.66 12.09
C PRO A 116 -21.52 0.65 11.49
N HIS A 117 -21.69 -0.46 12.17
CA HIS A 117 -22.74 -1.42 11.81
C HIS A 117 -24.11 -0.77 11.99
N ALA A 118 -24.87 -0.69 10.91
CA ALA A 118 -26.24 -0.19 10.93
C ALA A 118 -27.18 -1.13 11.73
#